data_31f9bdb641a3ff03f68c53911084255b
#
_entry.id   31f9bdb641a3ff03f68c53911084255b
#
_cell.length_a   1.000
_cell.length_b   1.000
_cell.length_c   1.000
_cell.angle_alpha   90.00
_cell.angle_beta   90.00
_cell.angle_gamma   90.00
#
_symmetry.space_group_name_H-M   'P 1'
#
loop_
_entity.id
_entity.type
_entity.pdbx_description
1 polymer ?
#
loop_
_entity_poly.entity_id
_entity_poly.type
_entity_poly.pdbx_seq_one_letter_code
_entity_poly.pdbx_strand_id
1 'polypeptide(L)'
;MKENNELTFILTTGILVLVVFTAVIIYNLMPQNAESNSYYVKVNEEMSAKIEALEIKNSILNIVTSGDALKYCVKSTRSTPTNNSICWKNISNNEASISIYEYKKYYIWIMDEKGQISSPMSINAYKDN
;
A
#
# COMPACT_ATOMS: atom_id res chain seq x y z
N MET A 1 38.36 -68.12 10.59
CA MET A 1 37.95 -66.87 11.28
C MET A 1 38.32 -65.55 10.58
N LYS A 2 39.11 -65.50 9.55
CA LYS A 2 39.46 -64.31 8.80
C LYS A 2 38.40 -63.86 7.77
N GLU A 3 37.64 -64.77 7.19
CA GLU A 3 36.68 -64.47 6.13
C GLU A 3 35.44 -63.64 6.63
N ASN A 4 35.04 -63.84 7.87
CA ASN A 4 33.87 -63.13 8.40
C ASN A 4 34.12 -61.63 8.63
N ASN A 5 35.39 -61.25 8.86
CA ASN A 5 35.73 -59.86 9.09
C ASN A 5 35.73 -58.98 7.82
N GLU A 6 36.15 -59.58 6.70
CA GLU A 6 36.17 -58.89 5.40
C GLU A 6 34.74 -58.69 4.87
N LEU A 7 33.89 -59.71 4.99
CA LEU A 7 32.49 -59.61 4.60
C LEU A 7 31.73 -58.57 5.43
N THR A 8 31.98 -58.53 6.74
CA THR A 8 31.38 -57.56 7.65
C THR A 8 31.87 -56.14 7.33
N PHE A 9 33.14 -55.97 6.99
CA PHE A 9 33.71 -54.69 6.62
C PHE A 9 33.15 -54.18 5.29
N ILE A 10 32.99 -55.03 4.28
CA ILE A 10 32.38 -54.67 2.98
C ILE A 10 30.92 -54.32 3.16
N LEU A 11 30.19 -55.06 4.00
CA LEU A 11 28.76 -54.78 4.25
C LEU A 11 28.57 -53.45 4.99
N THR A 12 29.38 -53.15 5.99
CA THR A 12 29.30 -51.92 6.77
C THR A 12 29.70 -50.68 5.95
N THR A 13 30.75 -50.79 5.12
CA THR A 13 31.15 -49.71 4.20
C THR A 13 30.11 -49.47 3.12
N GLY A 14 29.51 -50.53 2.56
CA GLY A 14 28.45 -50.42 1.57
C GLY A 14 27.21 -49.69 2.12
N ILE A 15 26.79 -50.03 3.35
CA ILE A 15 25.66 -49.37 4.01
C ILE A 15 25.98 -47.90 4.29
N LEU A 16 27.19 -47.56 4.74
CA LEU A 16 27.60 -46.19 5.01
C LEU A 16 27.57 -45.31 3.74
N VAL A 17 28.09 -45.84 2.63
CA VAL A 17 28.06 -45.17 1.32
C VAL A 17 26.62 -44.92 0.87
N LEU A 18 25.73 -45.91 1.04
CA LEU A 18 24.35 -45.83 0.63
C LEU A 18 23.59 -44.72 1.47
N VAL A 19 23.86 -44.67 2.77
CA VAL A 19 23.29 -43.63 3.66
C VAL A 19 23.77 -42.24 3.25
N VAL A 20 25.04 -42.07 2.92
CA VAL A 20 25.57 -40.78 2.48
C VAL A 20 24.96 -40.37 1.13
N PHE A 21 24.83 -41.29 0.18
CA PHE A 21 24.20 -41.02 -1.11
C PHE A 21 22.74 -40.61 -0.97
N THR A 22 21.98 -41.34 -0.14
CA THR A 22 20.57 -40.97 0.11
C THR A 22 20.43 -39.59 0.80
N ALA A 23 21.31 -39.29 1.74
CA ALA A 23 21.32 -37.97 2.38
C ALA A 23 21.62 -36.84 1.39
N VAL A 24 22.57 -37.03 0.46
CA VAL A 24 22.91 -36.06 -0.59
C VAL A 24 21.74 -35.88 -1.56
N ILE A 25 21.07 -36.97 -1.95
CA ILE A 25 19.89 -36.88 -2.83
C ILE A 25 18.76 -36.15 -2.15
N ILE A 26 18.46 -36.44 -0.88
CA ILE A 26 17.42 -35.76 -0.13
C ILE A 26 17.74 -34.25 0.02
N TYR A 27 19.03 -33.93 0.29
CA TYR A 27 19.46 -32.54 0.40
C TYR A 27 19.30 -31.74 -0.92
N ASN A 28 19.59 -32.41 -2.07
CA ASN A 28 19.41 -31.77 -3.38
C ASN A 28 17.94 -31.74 -3.87
N LEU A 29 17.11 -32.68 -3.37
CA LEU A 29 15.67 -32.70 -3.67
C LEU A 29 14.83 -31.86 -2.69
N MET A 30 15.38 -31.53 -1.52
CA MET A 30 14.74 -30.50 -0.71
C MET A 30 14.76 -29.21 -1.49
N PRO A 31 13.61 -28.57 -1.73
CA PRO A 31 13.60 -27.23 -2.31
C PRO A 31 14.48 -26.39 -1.40
N GLN A 32 15.69 -26.08 -1.89
CA GLN A 32 16.57 -25.08 -1.29
C GLN A 32 15.72 -23.84 -1.17
N ASN A 33 15.21 -23.59 0.04
CA ASN A 33 14.39 -22.45 0.36
C ASN A 33 14.09 -21.65 -0.90
N ALA A 34 13.01 -21.98 -1.61
CA ALA A 34 12.40 -20.95 -2.40
C ALA A 34 12.28 -19.82 -1.37
N GLU A 35 13.24 -18.87 -1.39
CA GLU A 35 12.89 -17.55 -0.97
C GLU A 35 11.52 -17.38 -1.59
N SER A 36 10.49 -17.46 -0.77
CA SER A 36 9.21 -17.04 -1.19
C SER A 36 9.47 -15.55 -1.49
N ASN A 37 9.90 -15.30 -2.71
CA ASN A 37 9.55 -14.09 -3.39
C ASN A 37 8.04 -14.16 -3.42
N SER A 38 7.44 -13.94 -2.25
CA SER A 38 6.14 -13.37 -2.21
C SER A 38 6.36 -12.05 -2.97
N TYR A 39 6.21 -12.13 -4.27
CA TYR A 39 5.76 -11.00 -5.04
C TYR A 39 4.47 -10.63 -4.32
N TYR A 40 4.60 -9.76 -3.31
CA TYR A 40 3.54 -8.88 -2.96
C TYR A 40 3.32 -8.11 -4.27
N VAL A 41 2.48 -8.66 -5.11
CA VAL A 41 1.71 -7.85 -6.01
C VAL A 41 1.05 -6.91 -5.02
N LYS A 42 1.67 -5.74 -4.84
CA LYS A 42 1.03 -4.60 -4.21
C LYS A 42 -0.13 -4.35 -5.16
N VAL A 43 -1.24 -5.03 -4.89
CA VAL A 43 -2.52 -4.66 -5.45
C VAL A 43 -2.59 -3.22 -4.98
N ASN A 44 -2.39 -2.28 -5.90
CA ASN A 44 -2.74 -0.90 -5.67
C ASN A 44 -4.24 -0.97 -5.44
N GLU A 45 -4.63 -1.17 -4.17
CA GLU A 45 -6.02 -0.99 -3.80
C GLU A 45 -6.35 0.43 -4.22
N GLU A 46 -7.17 0.50 -5.24
CA GLU A 46 -7.63 1.78 -5.76
C GLU A 46 -8.31 2.49 -4.58
N MET A 47 -7.90 3.71 -4.32
CA MET A 47 -8.46 4.51 -3.24
C MET A 47 -9.98 4.56 -3.40
N SER A 48 -10.75 4.12 -2.41
CA SER A 48 -12.21 4.09 -2.47
C SER A 48 -12.81 5.49 -2.28
N ALA A 49 -12.10 6.36 -1.56
CA ALA A 49 -12.50 7.74 -1.30
C ALA A 49 -12.40 8.60 -2.57
N LYS A 50 -13.47 9.32 -2.89
CA LYS A 50 -13.55 10.20 -4.06
C LYS A 50 -14.17 11.55 -3.68
N ILE A 51 -13.75 12.61 -4.38
CA ILE A 51 -14.46 13.89 -4.37
C ILE A 51 -15.54 13.81 -5.45
N GLU A 52 -16.80 13.88 -5.05
CA GLU A 52 -17.93 13.79 -5.97
C GLU A 52 -18.33 15.17 -6.52
N ALA A 53 -18.28 16.20 -5.68
CA ALA A 53 -18.63 17.56 -6.08
C ALA A 53 -17.87 18.62 -5.30
N LEU A 54 -17.61 19.73 -5.96
CA LEU A 54 -17.11 20.98 -5.38
C LEU A 54 -18.04 22.11 -5.80
N GLU A 55 -18.49 22.91 -4.86
CA GLU A 55 -19.32 24.09 -5.10
C GLU A 55 -18.81 25.26 -4.27
N ILE A 56 -18.78 26.47 -4.85
CA ILE A 56 -18.54 27.68 -4.12
C ILE A 56 -19.82 28.52 -4.15
N LYS A 57 -20.34 28.80 -2.95
CA LYS A 57 -21.54 29.66 -2.78
C LYS A 57 -21.35 30.56 -1.56
N ASN A 58 -21.60 31.84 -1.72
CA ASN A 58 -21.48 32.84 -0.64
C ASN A 58 -20.10 32.77 0.07
N SER A 59 -19.02 32.66 -0.69
CA SER A 59 -17.66 32.54 -0.15
C SER A 59 -17.44 31.29 0.72
N ILE A 60 -18.26 30.27 0.55
CA ILE A 60 -18.10 28.97 1.20
C ILE A 60 -17.82 27.91 0.11
N LEU A 61 -16.70 27.21 0.24
CA LEU A 61 -16.40 26.04 -0.56
C LEU A 61 -17.02 24.83 0.13
N ASN A 62 -17.97 24.20 -0.54
CA ASN A 62 -18.59 22.95 -0.15
C ASN A 62 -17.90 21.80 -0.91
N ILE A 63 -17.57 20.75 -0.19
CA ILE A 63 -16.89 19.55 -0.68
C ILE A 63 -17.80 18.38 -0.36
N VAL A 64 -18.21 17.64 -1.37
CA VAL A 64 -18.95 16.38 -1.22
C VAL A 64 -18.04 15.24 -1.61
N THR A 65 -17.97 14.23 -0.76
CA THR A 65 -17.10 13.06 -0.94
C THR A 65 -17.91 11.76 -0.89
N SER A 66 -17.30 10.68 -1.31
CA SER A 66 -17.84 9.33 -1.17
C SER A 66 -16.75 8.36 -0.72
N GLY A 67 -17.16 7.14 -0.38
CA GLY A 67 -16.25 6.12 0.11
C GLY A 67 -15.81 6.40 1.55
N ASP A 68 -14.58 6.03 1.86
CA ASP A 68 -13.95 6.12 3.19
C ASP A 68 -13.13 7.40 3.37
N ALA A 69 -13.56 8.52 2.78
CA ALA A 69 -12.91 9.81 2.92
C ALA A 69 -12.96 10.30 4.38
N LEU A 70 -11.79 10.47 4.99
CA LEU A 70 -11.65 10.85 6.40
C LEU A 70 -11.28 12.31 6.58
N LYS A 71 -10.40 12.83 5.72
CA LYS A 71 -9.88 14.20 5.82
C LYS A 71 -9.82 14.88 4.46
N TYR A 72 -9.85 16.18 4.46
CA TYR A 72 -9.61 17.03 3.29
C TYR A 72 -8.53 18.08 3.56
N CYS A 73 -7.86 18.52 2.51
CA CYS A 73 -6.89 19.61 2.52
C CYS A 73 -7.15 20.53 1.33
N VAL A 74 -7.22 21.85 1.58
CA VAL A 74 -7.43 22.89 0.57
C VAL A 74 -6.18 23.75 0.49
N LYS A 75 -5.65 23.94 -0.71
CA LYS A 75 -4.48 24.78 -0.98
C LYS A 75 -4.69 25.63 -2.22
N SER A 76 -3.99 26.75 -2.30
CA SER A 76 -3.93 27.58 -3.52
C SER A 76 -2.84 27.12 -4.51
N THR A 77 -2.01 26.17 -4.13
CA THR A 77 -0.95 25.61 -4.97
C THR A 77 -1.21 24.13 -5.23
N ARG A 78 -0.81 23.61 -6.38
CA ARG A 78 -1.01 22.21 -6.77
C ARG A 78 -0.04 21.22 -6.09
N SER A 79 0.77 21.68 -5.13
CA SER A 79 1.70 20.79 -4.42
C SER A 79 0.96 19.83 -3.52
N THR A 80 1.11 18.53 -3.76
CA THR A 80 0.46 17.47 -2.98
C THR A 80 0.85 17.57 -1.50
N PRO A 81 -0.12 17.59 -0.57
CA PRO A 81 0.18 17.56 0.85
C PRO A 81 0.78 16.21 1.25
N THR A 82 1.57 16.20 2.31
CA THR A 82 1.99 14.95 2.98
C THR A 82 0.99 14.57 4.06
N ASN A 83 1.04 13.35 4.56
CA ASN A 83 0.12 12.88 5.62
C ASN A 83 0.19 13.74 6.89
N ASN A 84 1.33 14.39 7.15
CA ASN A 84 1.55 15.24 8.32
C ASN A 84 1.33 16.74 8.05
N SER A 85 0.81 17.11 6.88
CA SER A 85 0.56 18.50 6.54
C SER A 85 -0.51 19.10 7.47
N ILE A 86 -0.32 20.34 7.90
CA ILE A 86 -1.24 21.05 8.81
C ILE A 86 -2.58 21.42 8.16
N CYS A 87 -2.70 21.30 6.82
CA CYS A 87 -3.94 21.63 6.10
C CYS A 87 -5.05 20.60 6.28
N TRP A 88 -4.76 19.41 6.81
CA TRP A 88 -5.75 18.36 6.95
C TRP A 88 -6.81 18.70 7.99
N LYS A 89 -8.08 18.62 7.56
CA LYS A 89 -9.27 18.77 8.39
C LYS A 89 -10.17 17.58 8.22
N ASN A 90 -10.95 17.24 9.24
CA ASN A 90 -11.84 16.08 9.20
C ASN A 90 -13.06 16.35 8.31
N ILE A 91 -13.49 15.29 7.62
CA ILE A 91 -14.76 15.23 6.90
C ILE A 91 -15.83 14.64 7.85
N SER A 92 -17.04 15.14 7.79
CA SER A 92 -18.17 14.59 8.56
C SER A 92 -19.31 14.28 7.61
N ASN A 93 -19.86 13.08 7.70
CA ASN A 93 -20.97 12.63 6.85
C ASN A 93 -20.74 12.82 5.33
N ASN A 94 -19.50 12.58 4.88
CA ASN A 94 -19.07 12.80 3.49
C ASN A 94 -19.19 14.24 2.99
N GLU A 95 -19.29 15.20 3.88
CA GLU A 95 -19.40 16.62 3.55
C GLU A 95 -18.39 17.44 4.35
N ALA A 96 -17.89 18.49 3.74
CA ALA A 96 -17.07 19.49 4.40
C ALA A 96 -17.35 20.87 3.80
N SER A 97 -17.22 21.90 4.63
CA SER A 97 -17.38 23.29 4.20
C SER A 97 -16.26 24.15 4.79
N ILE A 98 -15.71 25.03 3.97
CA ILE A 98 -14.66 25.97 4.40
C ILE A 98 -14.89 27.34 3.81
N SER A 99 -14.73 28.39 4.63
CA SER A 99 -14.78 29.79 4.16
C SER A 99 -13.53 30.07 3.31
N ILE A 100 -13.73 30.68 2.16
CA ILE A 100 -12.68 31.16 1.27
C ILE A 100 -12.77 32.70 1.20
N TYR A 101 -11.61 33.35 1.20
CA TYR A 101 -11.56 34.83 1.26
C TYR A 101 -10.94 35.47 0.04
N GLU A 102 -10.35 34.62 -0.85
CA GLU A 102 -9.63 35.11 -2.01
C GLU A 102 -10.19 34.51 -3.30
N TYR A 103 -10.28 35.35 -4.33
CA TYR A 103 -10.71 34.95 -5.67
C TYR A 103 -9.52 34.35 -6.42
N LYS A 104 -9.32 33.02 -6.26
CA LYS A 104 -8.25 32.26 -6.89
C LYS A 104 -8.64 30.82 -7.13
N LYS A 105 -7.74 30.08 -7.76
CA LYS A 105 -7.90 28.65 -7.94
C LYS A 105 -7.50 27.91 -6.66
N TYR A 106 -8.36 27.02 -6.22
CA TYR A 106 -8.13 26.12 -5.10
C TYR A 106 -7.99 24.70 -5.58
N TYR A 107 -7.11 23.98 -4.91
CA TYR A 107 -6.87 22.55 -5.12
C TYR A 107 -7.24 21.82 -3.84
N ILE A 108 -8.00 20.73 -3.99
CA ILE A 108 -8.57 19.96 -2.90
C ILE A 108 -8.08 18.53 -3.01
N TRP A 109 -7.54 18.01 -1.94
CA TRP A 109 -7.19 16.61 -1.75
C TRP A 109 -8.03 16.03 -0.64
N ILE A 110 -8.26 14.73 -0.71
CA ILE A 110 -8.84 13.95 0.38
C ILE A 110 -7.87 12.85 0.79
N MET A 111 -7.99 12.40 2.02
CA MET A 111 -7.24 11.31 2.60
C MET A 111 -8.23 10.30 3.16
N ASP A 112 -7.99 9.01 2.87
CA ASP A 112 -8.77 7.91 3.40
C ASP A 112 -8.29 7.44 4.78
N GLU A 113 -8.95 6.44 5.35
CA GLU A 113 -8.58 5.85 6.64
C GLU A 113 -7.22 5.15 6.61
N LYS A 114 -6.76 4.72 5.44
CA LYS A 114 -5.44 4.09 5.24
C LYS A 114 -4.32 5.11 5.07
N GLY A 115 -4.63 6.41 5.04
CA GLY A 115 -3.69 7.49 4.81
C GLY A 115 -3.30 7.67 3.34
N GLN A 116 -4.04 7.10 2.40
CA GLN A 116 -3.84 7.34 0.97
C GLN A 116 -4.38 8.73 0.61
N ILE A 117 -3.66 9.44 -0.26
CA ILE A 117 -4.00 10.81 -0.67
C ILE A 117 -4.45 10.77 -2.12
N SER A 118 -5.60 11.38 -2.40
CA SER A 118 -6.17 11.46 -3.75
C SER A 118 -5.35 12.34 -4.70
N SER A 119 -5.63 12.21 -5.99
CA SER A 119 -5.30 13.28 -6.94
C SER A 119 -6.09 14.54 -6.60
N PRO A 120 -5.56 15.75 -6.88
CA PRO A 120 -6.26 16.99 -6.59
C PRO A 120 -7.44 17.22 -7.54
N MET A 121 -8.59 17.58 -6.98
CA MET A 121 -9.63 18.26 -7.73
C MET A 121 -9.49 19.78 -7.55
N SER A 122 -9.84 20.57 -8.54
CA SER A 122 -9.68 22.02 -8.46
C SER A 122 -10.95 22.78 -8.81
N ILE A 123 -11.12 23.94 -8.18
CA ILE A 123 -12.21 24.86 -8.42
C ILE A 123 -11.69 26.30 -8.44
N ASN A 124 -12.27 27.14 -9.28
CA ASN A 124 -11.96 28.57 -9.31
C ASN A 124 -12.99 29.34 -8.51
N ALA A 125 -12.54 30.15 -7.56
CA ALA A 125 -13.38 31.15 -6.93
C ALA A 125 -13.37 32.41 -7.80
N TYR A 126 -14.52 32.79 -8.32
CA TYR A 126 -14.71 34.04 -9.04
C TYR A 126 -15.45 35.03 -8.17
N LYS A 127 -15.22 36.33 -8.42
CA LYS A 127 -16.05 37.37 -7.82
C LYS A 127 -17.41 37.33 -8.53
N ASP A 128 -18.49 37.12 -7.77
CA ASP A 128 -19.83 37.28 -8.27
C ASP A 128 -19.99 38.77 -8.71
N ASN A 129 -20.26 39.00 -9.99
CA ASN A 129 -20.51 40.34 -10.52
C ASN A 129 -21.94 40.76 -10.22
#